data_3471a4945ed529aad6bcbd4f5edf8840
#
_entry.id   3471a4945ed529aad6bcbd4f5edf8840
#
_cell.length_a   1.000
_cell.length_b   1.000
_cell.length_c   1.000
_cell.angle_alpha   90.00
_cell.angle_beta   90.00
_cell.angle_gamma   90.00
#
_symmetry.space_group_name_H-M   'P 1'
#
loop_
_entity.id
_entity.type
_entity.pdbx_description
1 polymer ?
#
loop_
_entity_poly.entity_id
_entity_poly.type
_entity_poly.pdbx_seq_one_letter_code
_entity_poly.pdbx_strand_id
1 'polypeptide(L)'
;VGVGMMAKLETKANSWIDGALRVGRTKSDYTGLDTSYDTTSTYYAMHVGVGKDFRVREGDTVSAYVRYSYAHTAGASAHLSTGETYEFDAVNSHRLRIGTRYTHGETALSQLYAGLAYEHEFGGDATATYQGYSTPSPSLGGTGILELGYRFAPKDGRVSYGVNLMGMTGKRRGISGGIQINWAF
;
A
#
# COMPACT_ATOMS: atom_id res chain seq x y z
N VAL A 1 10.52 4.05 -10.33
CA VAL A 1 10.21 3.04 -11.36
C VAL A 1 10.40 1.66 -10.76
N GLY A 2 9.48 0.71 -11.07
CA GLY A 2 9.60 -0.65 -10.54
C GLY A 2 8.74 -1.64 -11.32
N VAL A 3 8.99 -2.91 -11.07
CA VAL A 3 8.25 -4.04 -11.62
C VAL A 3 7.76 -4.92 -10.48
N GLY A 4 6.69 -5.64 -10.71
CA GLY A 4 6.15 -6.55 -9.71
C GLY A 4 5.24 -7.59 -10.33
N MET A 5 4.98 -8.63 -9.54
CA MET A 5 4.04 -9.69 -9.88
C MET A 5 3.07 -9.90 -8.72
N MET A 6 1.87 -10.34 -9.03
CA MET A 6 0.84 -10.65 -8.08
C MET A 6 0.14 -11.95 -8.49
N ALA A 7 -0.22 -12.76 -7.51
CA ALA A 7 -1.03 -13.95 -7.69
C ALA A 7 -2.13 -14.00 -6.63
N LYS A 8 -3.30 -14.52 -7.02
CA LYS A 8 -4.41 -14.79 -6.11
C LYS A 8 -4.96 -16.18 -6.44
N LEU A 9 -5.17 -16.99 -5.42
CA LEU A 9 -5.80 -18.29 -5.49
C LEU A 9 -7.09 -18.27 -4.69
N GLU A 10 -8.17 -18.74 -5.29
CA GLU A 10 -9.48 -18.83 -4.65
C GLU A 10 -9.89 -20.30 -4.54
N THR A 11 -10.49 -20.65 -3.42
CA THR A 11 -11.01 -21.98 -3.16
C THR A 11 -12.51 -22.06 -3.39
N LYS A 12 -13.04 -23.27 -3.60
CA LYS A 12 -14.49 -23.51 -3.68
C LYS A 12 -15.24 -23.14 -2.39
N ALA A 13 -14.54 -22.99 -1.26
CA ALA A 13 -15.10 -22.59 0.03
C ALA A 13 -15.11 -21.05 0.24
N ASN A 14 -14.97 -20.26 -0.82
CA ASN A 14 -14.88 -18.81 -0.80
C ASN A 14 -13.75 -18.28 0.11
N SER A 15 -12.68 -19.06 0.27
CA SER A 15 -11.45 -18.62 0.92
C SER A 15 -10.42 -18.30 -0.16
N TRP A 16 -9.56 -17.35 0.09
CA TRP A 16 -8.54 -16.94 -0.85
C TRP A 16 -7.20 -16.69 -0.17
N ILE A 17 -6.15 -16.83 -0.93
CA ILE A 17 -4.80 -16.41 -0.60
C ILE A 17 -4.27 -15.53 -1.73
N ASP A 18 -3.70 -14.40 -1.40
CA ASP A 18 -3.02 -13.54 -2.36
C ASP A 18 -1.59 -13.25 -1.94
N GLY A 19 -0.75 -12.94 -2.91
CA GLY A 19 0.61 -12.51 -2.66
C GLY A 19 1.15 -11.67 -3.79
N ALA A 20 2.05 -10.75 -3.47
CA ALA A 20 2.75 -9.95 -4.45
C ALA A 20 4.19 -9.71 -4.06
N LEU A 21 5.01 -9.53 -5.09
CA LEU A 21 6.41 -9.11 -5.00
C LEU A 21 6.59 -7.87 -5.86
N ARG A 22 7.37 -6.92 -5.38
CA ARG A 22 7.73 -5.70 -6.12
C ARG A 22 9.17 -5.33 -5.84
N VAL A 23 9.88 -4.89 -6.88
CA VAL A 23 11.22 -4.33 -6.78
C VAL A 23 11.31 -3.08 -7.65
N GLY A 24 12.06 -2.10 -7.22
CA GLY A 24 12.20 -0.87 -7.99
C GLY A 24 13.17 0.11 -7.37
N ARG A 25 13.19 1.31 -7.97
CA ARG A 25 13.94 2.46 -7.51
C ARG A 25 13.00 3.63 -7.28
N THR A 26 13.21 4.33 -6.19
CA THR A 26 12.52 5.58 -5.86
C THR A 26 13.53 6.71 -6.00
N LYS A 27 13.19 7.72 -6.79
CA LYS A 27 13.91 8.99 -6.81
C LYS A 27 13.13 9.99 -5.97
N SER A 28 13.83 10.67 -5.07
CA SER A 28 13.27 11.74 -4.25
C SER A 28 14.04 13.02 -4.57
N ASP A 29 13.32 14.03 -5.02
CA ASP A 29 13.86 15.37 -5.28
C ASP A 29 13.25 16.31 -4.25
N TYR A 30 14.09 17.02 -3.53
CA TYR A 30 13.69 18.03 -2.56
C TYR A 30 14.22 19.40 -2.99
N THR A 31 13.36 20.40 -2.95
CA THR A 31 13.72 21.81 -3.17
C THR A 31 13.11 22.63 -2.06
N GLY A 32 13.95 23.20 -1.21
CA GLY A 32 13.59 24.16 -0.16
C GLY A 32 13.98 25.59 -0.57
N LEU A 33 13.82 26.54 0.38
CA LEU A 33 14.16 27.95 0.13
C LEU A 33 15.66 28.15 -0.12
N ASP A 34 16.51 27.45 0.65
CA ASP A 34 17.96 27.65 0.63
C ASP A 34 18.77 26.41 0.27
N THR A 35 18.10 25.27 0.08
CA THR A 35 18.79 24.01 -0.22
C THR A 35 17.95 23.07 -1.09
N SER A 36 18.65 22.29 -1.89
CA SER A 36 18.05 21.21 -2.69
C SER A 36 18.93 19.97 -2.67
N TYR A 37 18.32 18.82 -2.81
CA TYR A 37 19.03 17.57 -3.02
C TYR A 37 18.17 16.59 -3.84
N ASP A 38 18.83 15.65 -4.48
CA ASP A 38 18.19 14.47 -5.03
C ASP A 38 18.85 13.20 -4.47
N THR A 39 18.06 12.16 -4.33
CA THR A 39 18.55 10.85 -3.91
C THR A 39 17.77 9.73 -4.55
N THR A 40 18.43 8.61 -4.74
CA THR A 40 17.83 7.41 -5.34
C THR A 40 18.05 6.22 -4.42
N SER A 41 16.97 5.53 -4.07
CA SER A 41 17.01 4.32 -3.26
C SER A 41 16.39 3.14 -4.01
N THR A 42 16.97 1.97 -3.85
CA THR A 42 16.36 0.72 -4.31
C THR A 42 15.43 0.19 -3.23
N TYR A 43 14.27 -0.31 -3.64
CA TYR A 43 13.35 -0.95 -2.72
C TYR A 43 12.89 -2.31 -3.24
N TYR A 44 12.56 -3.19 -2.31
CA TYR A 44 11.76 -4.38 -2.59
C TYR A 44 10.69 -4.52 -1.53
N ALA A 45 9.55 -5.04 -1.97
CA ALA A 45 8.40 -5.22 -1.10
C ALA A 45 7.66 -6.51 -1.46
N MET A 46 7.07 -7.14 -0.46
CA MET A 46 6.21 -8.30 -0.64
C MET A 46 5.02 -8.23 0.30
N HIS A 47 3.94 -8.89 -0.08
CA HIS A 47 2.86 -9.19 0.85
C HIS A 47 2.32 -10.58 0.63
N VAL A 48 1.71 -11.12 1.67
CA VAL A 48 0.86 -12.29 1.64
C VAL A 48 -0.42 -11.98 2.41
N GLY A 49 -1.56 -12.33 1.83
CA GLY A 49 -2.86 -12.14 2.42
C GLY A 49 -3.67 -13.42 2.39
N VAL A 50 -4.51 -13.62 3.38
CA VAL A 50 -5.50 -14.68 3.42
C VAL A 50 -6.84 -14.10 3.83
N GLY A 51 -7.92 -14.62 3.27
CA GLY A 51 -9.24 -14.15 3.60
C GLY A 51 -10.32 -15.13 3.26
N LYS A 52 -11.52 -14.80 3.70
CA LYS A 52 -12.73 -15.56 3.43
C LYS A 52 -13.87 -14.61 3.13
N ASP A 53 -14.65 -14.97 2.12
CA ASP A 53 -15.80 -14.22 1.64
C ASP A 53 -17.09 -14.92 2.12
N PHE A 54 -17.96 -14.13 2.76
CA PHE A 54 -19.24 -14.57 3.29
C PHE A 54 -20.35 -13.90 2.48
N ARG A 55 -21.16 -14.67 1.78
CA ARG A 55 -22.38 -14.17 1.13
C ARG A 55 -23.41 -13.82 2.19
N VAL A 56 -23.82 -12.56 2.24
CA VAL A 56 -24.85 -12.07 3.19
C VAL A 56 -26.22 -11.91 2.52
N ARG A 57 -26.20 -11.63 1.21
CA ARG A 57 -27.38 -11.60 0.32
C ARG A 57 -26.97 -11.95 -1.09
N GLU A 58 -27.94 -12.08 -1.99
CA GLU A 58 -27.67 -12.21 -3.41
C GLU A 58 -26.96 -10.96 -3.93
N GLY A 59 -25.75 -11.15 -4.46
CA GLY A 59 -24.88 -10.07 -4.93
C GLY A 59 -24.12 -9.28 -3.87
N ASP A 60 -24.26 -9.62 -2.58
CA ASP A 60 -23.61 -8.92 -1.48
C ASP A 60 -22.67 -9.85 -0.70
N THR A 61 -21.45 -9.41 -0.49
CA THR A 61 -20.39 -10.19 0.17
C THR A 61 -19.73 -9.37 1.29
N VAL A 62 -19.43 -10.04 2.39
CA VAL A 62 -18.51 -9.54 3.43
C VAL A 62 -17.24 -10.36 3.40
N SER A 63 -16.11 -9.73 3.17
CA SER A 63 -14.79 -10.34 3.24
C SER A 63 -14.16 -10.04 4.59
N ALA A 64 -13.56 -11.05 5.24
CA ALA A 64 -12.67 -10.87 6.38
C ALA A 64 -11.27 -11.34 5.97
N TYR A 65 -10.23 -10.57 6.32
CA TYR A 65 -8.88 -10.88 5.86
C TYR A 65 -7.80 -10.47 6.86
N VAL A 66 -6.67 -11.15 6.73
CA VAL A 66 -5.40 -10.78 7.35
C VAL A 66 -4.35 -10.65 6.24
N ARG A 67 -3.49 -9.63 6.31
CA ARG A 67 -2.39 -9.42 5.37
C ARG A 67 -1.14 -9.02 6.10
N TYR A 68 -0.05 -9.72 5.82
CA TYR A 68 1.30 -9.33 6.22
C TYR A 68 2.01 -8.69 5.03
N SER A 69 2.70 -7.60 5.29
CA SER A 69 3.50 -6.88 4.29
C SER A 69 4.88 -6.60 4.83
N TYR A 70 5.88 -6.84 4.01
CA TYR A 70 7.26 -6.48 4.25
C TYR A 70 7.75 -5.54 3.15
N ALA A 71 8.49 -4.51 3.53
CA ALA A 71 9.16 -3.64 2.59
C ALA A 71 10.56 -3.27 3.11
N HIS A 72 11.54 -3.32 2.23
CA HIS A 72 12.88 -2.84 2.46
C HIS A 72 13.18 -1.72 1.50
N THR A 73 13.73 -0.62 2.02
CA THR A 73 14.29 0.48 1.21
C THR A 73 15.75 0.60 1.60
N ALA A 74 16.65 0.50 0.64
CA ALA A 74 18.07 0.65 0.86
C ALA A 74 18.40 2.07 1.32
N GLY A 75 19.42 2.19 2.16
CA GLY A 75 19.98 3.48 2.55
C GLY A 75 20.50 4.25 1.35
N ALA A 76 20.62 5.56 1.50
CA ALA A 76 21.11 6.47 0.47
C ALA A 76 21.82 7.66 1.07
N SER A 77 22.73 8.27 0.33
CA SER A 77 23.33 9.56 0.69
C SER A 77 22.72 10.66 -0.16
N ALA A 78 22.44 11.80 0.44
CA ALA A 78 22.00 13.00 -0.24
C ALA A 78 23.03 14.10 -0.08
N HIS A 79 23.49 14.64 -1.21
CA HIS A 79 24.38 15.80 -1.24
C HIS A 79 23.53 17.05 -1.44
N LEU A 80 23.56 17.94 -0.45
CA LEU A 80 22.82 19.19 -0.50
C LEU A 80 23.55 20.22 -1.39
N SER A 81 22.80 21.10 -2.00
CA SER A 81 23.35 22.20 -2.79
C SER A 81 24.24 23.16 -1.97
N THR A 82 24.10 23.15 -0.67
CA THR A 82 24.91 23.90 0.32
C THR A 82 26.22 23.22 0.70
N GLY A 83 26.45 21.97 0.21
CA GLY A 83 27.70 21.22 0.38
C GLY A 83 27.67 20.13 1.46
N GLU A 84 26.61 20.06 2.26
CA GLU A 84 26.46 19.05 3.30
C GLU A 84 26.04 17.70 2.69
N THR A 85 26.41 16.62 3.38
CA THR A 85 25.98 15.26 3.03
C THR A 85 25.19 14.68 4.19
N TYR A 86 23.98 14.21 3.87
CA TYR A 86 23.14 13.44 4.78
C TYR A 86 23.14 11.98 4.38
N GLU A 87 23.22 11.11 5.37
CA GLU A 87 23.10 9.66 5.21
C GLU A 87 21.75 9.22 5.73
N PHE A 88 21.02 8.49 4.91
CA PHE A 88 19.74 7.84 5.25
C PHE A 88 19.98 6.36 5.41
N ASP A 89 19.66 5.82 6.58
CA ASP A 89 19.77 4.39 6.85
C ASP A 89 18.74 3.58 6.04
N ALA A 90 19.03 2.30 5.86
CA ALA A 90 18.08 1.37 5.28
C ALA A 90 16.87 1.20 6.20
N VAL A 91 15.67 1.16 5.61
CA VAL A 91 14.40 1.04 6.32
C VAL A 91 13.80 -0.34 6.07
N ASN A 92 13.43 -1.04 7.15
CA ASN A 92 12.71 -2.31 7.12
C ASN A 92 11.33 -2.14 7.74
N SER A 93 10.28 -2.26 6.95
CA SER A 93 8.88 -2.14 7.39
C SER A 93 8.22 -3.51 7.44
N HIS A 94 7.58 -3.81 8.56
CA HIS A 94 6.85 -5.05 8.83
C HIS A 94 5.44 -4.71 9.29
N ARG A 95 4.43 -4.94 8.45
CA ARG A 95 3.04 -4.57 8.74
C ARG A 95 2.12 -5.76 8.77
N LEU A 96 1.27 -5.81 9.79
CA LEU A 96 0.17 -6.74 9.86
C LEU A 96 -1.15 -5.96 9.79
N ARG A 97 -1.99 -6.29 8.81
CA ARG A 97 -3.31 -5.69 8.63
C ARG A 97 -4.38 -6.76 8.84
N ILE A 98 -5.39 -6.42 9.64
CA ILE A 98 -6.61 -7.18 9.80
C ILE A 98 -7.76 -6.29 9.36
N GLY A 99 -8.66 -6.79 8.53
CA GLY A 99 -9.73 -5.97 7.99
C GLY A 99 -10.96 -6.75 7.57
N THR A 100 -12.00 -5.99 7.30
CA THR A 100 -13.24 -6.47 6.70
C THR A 100 -13.66 -5.53 5.59
N ARG A 101 -14.33 -6.05 4.57
CA ARG A 101 -14.86 -5.30 3.43
C ARG A 101 -16.25 -5.82 3.07
N TYR A 102 -17.21 -4.93 3.01
CA TYR A 102 -18.51 -5.19 2.43
C TYR A 102 -18.48 -4.79 0.95
N THR A 103 -18.95 -5.68 0.08
CA THR A 103 -19.10 -5.43 -1.36
C THR A 103 -20.55 -5.63 -1.73
N HIS A 104 -21.16 -4.61 -2.34
CA HIS A 104 -22.50 -4.63 -2.91
C HIS A 104 -22.41 -4.77 -4.43
N GLY A 105 -23.27 -5.60 -5.01
CA GLY A 105 -23.34 -5.79 -6.44
C GLY A 105 -22.18 -6.63 -7.02
N GLU A 106 -21.67 -7.63 -6.30
CA GLU A 106 -20.51 -8.43 -6.72
C GLU A 106 -20.65 -9.06 -8.11
N THR A 107 -21.87 -9.42 -8.50
CA THR A 107 -22.21 -10.02 -9.81
C THR A 107 -22.78 -9.00 -10.80
N ALA A 108 -22.96 -7.75 -10.39
CA ALA A 108 -23.50 -6.70 -11.22
C ALA A 108 -22.42 -6.01 -12.07
N LEU A 109 -22.85 -5.25 -13.05
CA LEU A 109 -21.97 -4.39 -13.86
C LEU A 109 -21.25 -3.36 -13.00
N SER A 110 -21.83 -2.99 -11.86
CA SER A 110 -21.28 -2.02 -10.92
C SER A 110 -21.19 -2.61 -9.52
N GLN A 111 -20.07 -2.40 -8.87
CA GLN A 111 -19.79 -2.84 -7.51
C GLN A 111 -19.43 -1.62 -6.66
N LEU A 112 -20.03 -1.53 -5.50
CA LEU A 112 -19.65 -0.57 -4.46
C LEU A 112 -19.05 -1.34 -3.29
N TYR A 113 -17.93 -0.87 -2.74
CA TYR A 113 -17.40 -1.48 -1.52
C TYR A 113 -17.04 -0.45 -0.47
N ALA A 114 -17.16 -0.88 0.78
CA ALA A 114 -16.69 -0.16 1.96
C ALA A 114 -15.92 -1.14 2.86
N GLY A 115 -14.79 -0.70 3.39
CA GLY A 115 -13.94 -1.53 4.23
C GLY A 115 -13.41 -0.79 5.44
N LEU A 116 -13.19 -1.55 6.51
CA LEU A 116 -12.52 -1.12 7.72
C LEU A 116 -11.36 -2.04 8.00
N ALA A 117 -10.21 -1.48 8.36
CA ALA A 117 -9.05 -2.26 8.74
C ALA A 117 -8.26 -1.57 9.85
N TYR A 118 -7.50 -2.39 10.57
CA TYR A 118 -6.47 -1.95 11.47
C TYR A 118 -5.13 -2.52 11.00
N GLU A 119 -4.12 -1.69 10.93
CA GLU A 119 -2.77 -2.06 10.54
C GLU A 119 -1.79 -1.66 11.63
N HIS A 120 -0.88 -2.57 11.98
CA HIS A 120 0.21 -2.31 12.92
C HIS A 120 1.55 -2.41 12.20
N GLU A 121 2.38 -1.39 12.36
CA GLU A 121 3.77 -1.35 11.92
C GLU A 121 4.67 -1.80 13.07
N PHE A 122 5.48 -2.84 12.85
CA PHE A 122 6.41 -3.40 13.84
C PHE A 122 7.86 -2.96 13.61
N GLY A 123 8.12 -2.20 12.57
CA GLY A 123 9.43 -1.69 12.18
C GLY A 123 9.27 -0.37 11.43
N GLY A 124 10.13 -0.13 10.44
CA GLY A 124 10.00 1.02 9.53
C GLY A 124 10.58 2.31 10.10
N ASP A 125 11.42 2.25 11.12
CA ASP A 125 12.12 3.43 11.61
C ASP A 125 13.11 3.91 10.55
N ALA A 126 13.00 5.18 10.21
CA ALA A 126 13.91 5.87 9.31
C ALA A 126 14.85 6.74 10.14
N THR A 127 16.14 6.70 9.83
CA THR A 127 17.15 7.53 10.50
C THR A 127 17.90 8.33 9.45
N ALA A 128 18.05 9.61 9.69
CA ALA A 128 18.93 10.49 8.94
C ALA A 128 20.12 10.90 9.83
N THR A 129 21.33 10.80 9.29
CA THR A 129 22.56 11.13 10.01
C THR A 129 23.32 12.25 9.30
N TYR A 130 23.76 13.23 10.06
CA TYR A 130 24.59 14.35 9.61
C TYR A 130 25.69 14.62 10.63
N GLN A 131 26.96 14.60 10.22
CA GLN A 131 28.13 14.83 11.06
C GLN A 131 28.13 14.03 12.39
N GLY A 132 27.63 12.78 12.36
CA GLY A 132 27.53 11.92 13.53
C GLY A 132 26.30 12.15 14.41
N TYR A 133 25.46 13.12 14.10
CA TYR A 133 24.17 13.34 14.76
C TYR A 133 23.07 12.61 14.00
N SER A 134 22.33 11.77 14.69
CA SER A 134 21.25 10.97 14.09
C SER A 134 19.88 11.46 14.56
N THR A 135 18.95 11.59 13.63
CA THR A 135 17.55 11.94 13.90
C THR A 135 16.66 10.78 13.46
N PRO A 136 16.11 9.99 14.42
CA PRO A 136 15.18 8.93 14.09
C PRO A 136 13.78 9.47 13.80
N SER A 137 13.11 8.85 12.84
CA SER A 137 11.69 9.08 12.55
C SER A 137 10.94 7.75 12.76
N PRO A 138 10.42 7.49 13.97
CA PRO A 138 9.81 6.22 14.29
C PRO A 138 8.49 6.03 13.56
N SER A 139 8.31 4.88 12.92
CA SER A 139 7.09 4.50 12.21
C SER A 139 6.23 3.48 12.96
N LEU A 140 6.74 2.94 14.07
CA LEU A 140 6.05 1.98 14.95
C LEU A 140 4.67 2.45 15.38
N GLY A 141 3.67 1.59 15.29
CA GLY A 141 2.35 1.84 15.85
C GLY A 141 1.18 1.49 14.95
N GLY A 142 -0.02 1.73 15.48
CA GLY A 142 -1.28 1.37 14.87
C GLY A 142 -1.87 2.44 13.97
N THR A 143 -2.58 2.00 12.94
CA THR A 143 -3.29 2.85 11.98
C THR A 143 -4.66 2.25 11.70
N GLY A 144 -5.73 3.02 11.94
CA GLY A 144 -7.07 2.71 11.46
C GLY A 144 -7.22 3.12 10.00
N ILE A 145 -7.90 2.31 9.21
CA ILE A 145 -8.08 2.51 7.77
C ILE A 145 -9.56 2.36 7.43
N LEU A 146 -10.09 3.36 6.71
CA LEU A 146 -11.38 3.32 6.05
C LEU A 146 -11.16 3.27 4.55
N GLU A 147 -11.79 2.32 3.87
CA GLU A 147 -11.72 2.17 2.41
C GLU A 147 -13.11 2.34 1.81
N LEU A 148 -13.20 3.07 0.70
CA LEU A 148 -14.38 3.17 -0.13
C LEU A 148 -13.96 2.98 -1.58
N GLY A 149 -14.79 2.33 -2.38
CA GLY A 149 -14.50 2.22 -3.78
C GLY A 149 -15.70 1.80 -4.61
N TYR A 150 -15.58 2.13 -5.89
CA TYR A 150 -16.57 1.80 -6.90
C TYR A 150 -15.85 1.18 -8.09
N ARG A 151 -16.42 0.11 -8.63
CA ARG A 151 -15.94 -0.55 -9.84
C ARG A 151 -17.10 -0.69 -10.81
N PHE A 152 -16.84 -0.39 -12.07
CA PHE A 152 -17.75 -0.61 -13.18
C PHE A 152 -17.08 -1.52 -14.21
N ALA A 153 -17.75 -2.62 -14.56
CA ALA A 153 -17.29 -3.59 -15.55
C ALA A 153 -18.44 -3.86 -16.54
N PRO A 154 -18.43 -3.26 -17.75
CA PRO A 154 -19.44 -3.49 -18.78
C PRO A 154 -19.53 -4.97 -19.18
N LYS A 155 -20.68 -5.38 -19.71
CA LYS A 155 -20.94 -6.77 -20.14
C LYS A 155 -20.03 -7.27 -21.26
N ASP A 156 -19.54 -6.39 -22.10
CA ASP A 156 -18.57 -6.72 -23.14
C ASP A 156 -17.17 -7.07 -22.58
N GLY A 157 -16.95 -6.81 -21.31
CA GLY A 157 -15.80 -7.28 -20.53
C GLY A 157 -14.44 -6.70 -20.91
N ARG A 158 -14.37 -5.89 -21.98
CA ARG A 158 -13.08 -5.40 -22.50
C ARG A 158 -12.43 -4.34 -21.63
N VAL A 159 -13.21 -3.49 -21.02
CA VAL A 159 -12.69 -2.40 -20.19
C VAL A 159 -13.44 -2.37 -18.87
N SER A 160 -12.72 -2.29 -17.74
CA SER A 160 -13.32 -2.00 -16.45
C SER A 160 -12.67 -0.78 -15.81
N TYR A 161 -13.47 -0.01 -15.10
CA TYR A 161 -13.07 1.22 -14.42
C TYR A 161 -13.23 1.03 -12.91
N GLY A 162 -12.30 1.59 -12.16
CA GLY A 162 -12.38 1.60 -10.70
C GLY A 162 -11.92 2.94 -10.14
N VAL A 163 -12.58 3.34 -9.06
CA VAL A 163 -12.18 4.48 -8.24
C VAL A 163 -12.11 3.99 -6.80
N ASN A 164 -11.06 4.34 -6.10
CA ASN A 164 -10.92 4.03 -4.68
C ASN A 164 -10.49 5.25 -3.88
N LEU A 165 -10.93 5.29 -2.63
CA LEU A 165 -10.57 6.28 -1.64
C LEU A 165 -10.21 5.55 -0.35
N MET A 166 -9.15 5.99 0.32
CA MET A 166 -8.71 5.45 1.60
C MET A 166 -8.37 6.58 2.55
N GLY A 167 -9.00 6.57 3.72
CA GLY A 167 -8.68 7.43 4.85
C GLY A 167 -7.89 6.66 5.90
N MET A 168 -6.89 7.30 6.49
CA MET A 168 -6.02 6.73 7.52
C MET A 168 -5.98 7.63 8.75
N THR A 169 -6.00 7.03 9.94
CA THR A 169 -5.90 7.71 11.23
C THR A 169 -5.06 6.91 12.21
N GLY A 170 -4.32 7.58 13.07
CA GLY A 170 -3.40 6.95 14.04
C GLY A 170 -1.95 7.32 13.74
N LYS A 171 -1.04 6.33 13.72
CA LYS A 171 0.38 6.57 13.44
C LYS A 171 0.60 7.14 12.03
N ARG A 172 -0.07 6.58 11.03
CA ARG A 172 -0.19 7.17 9.70
C ARG A 172 -1.52 7.90 9.59
N ARG A 173 -1.48 9.10 9.01
CA ARG A 173 -2.65 9.95 8.82
C ARG A 173 -2.68 10.48 7.40
N GLY A 174 -3.87 10.55 6.84
CA GLY A 174 -4.04 11.13 5.50
C GLY A 174 -5.16 10.50 4.72
N ILE A 175 -5.30 10.98 3.50
CA ILE A 175 -6.25 10.48 2.51
C ILE A 175 -5.47 10.10 1.27
N SER A 176 -5.82 8.97 0.69
CA SER A 176 -5.25 8.46 -0.57
C SER A 176 -6.39 8.08 -1.50
N GLY A 177 -6.23 8.31 -2.78
CA GLY A 177 -7.19 7.91 -3.79
C GLY A 177 -6.50 7.41 -5.05
N GLY A 178 -7.22 6.61 -5.84
CA GLY A 178 -6.73 6.06 -7.09
C GLY A 178 -7.84 5.82 -8.10
N ILE A 179 -7.45 5.88 -9.37
CA ILE A 179 -8.28 5.50 -10.51
C ILE A 179 -7.58 4.31 -11.18
N GLN A 180 -8.36 3.31 -11.53
CA GLN A 180 -7.88 2.10 -12.19
C GLN A 180 -8.67 1.87 -13.47
N ILE A 181 -7.96 1.62 -14.55
CA ILE A 181 -8.54 1.19 -15.81
C ILE A 181 -7.88 -0.14 -16.17
N ASN A 182 -8.69 -1.17 -16.37
CA ASN A 182 -8.21 -2.47 -16.81
C ASN A 182 -8.75 -2.76 -18.21
N TRP A 183 -7.89 -3.20 -19.09
CA TRP A 183 -8.22 -3.57 -20.45
C TRP A 183 -7.89 -5.06 -20.66
N ALA A 184 -8.89 -5.83 -21.08
CA ALA A 184 -8.73 -7.22 -21.49
C ALA A 184 -8.56 -7.31 -23.00
N PHE A 185 -7.55 -8.02 -23.47
CA PHE A 185 -7.24 -8.25 -24.89
C PHE A 185 -7.86 -9.56 -25.35
#